data_a612df865ad52ee1718ad961e2b3b53c
#
_entry.id   a612df865ad52ee1718ad961e2b3b53c
#
_cell.length_a   1.000
_cell.length_b   1.000
_cell.length_c   1.000
_cell.angle_alpha   90.00
_cell.angle_beta   90.00
_cell.angle_gamma   90.00
#
_symmetry.space_group_name_H-M   'P 1'
#
loop_
_entity.id
_entity.type
_entity.pdbx_description
1 polymer ?
#
loop_
_entity_poly.entity_id
_entity_poly.type
_entity_poly.pdbx_seq_one_letter_code
_entity_poly.pdbx_strand_id
1 'polypeptide(L)'
;MRILKYTLLLVVATIAMEATAQNKFEVRKVDFDNVKRITLNPKARFYYPNLMKSFHSNDTTLNFEAYRDLYYGYVFQEDYNPFRKSEFSNKVEQLYYKQPLTRAECDSIEKYAELSLNDHIFDFDQMEYYIYALKAKKKYARAAVRQFRLDRLIAAIMSSGKGTKEEPWVVLFPDHEYYIVNSLGYVATKQKDLPGDIDCITAKRQSDGTTKEFYFDVKRMMEVARTKFPE
;
A
#
# COMPACT_ATOMS: atom_id res chain seq x y z
N MET A 1 44.45 -5.00 -5.37
CA MET A 1 43.83 -6.27 -4.99
C MET A 1 42.98 -6.25 -3.68
N ARG A 2 43.04 -5.21 -2.84
CA ARG A 2 42.22 -5.09 -1.61
C ARG A 2 40.82 -4.48 -1.83
N ILE A 3 40.63 -3.63 -2.83
CA ILE A 3 39.35 -2.93 -3.11
C ILE A 3 38.29 -3.90 -3.69
N LEU A 4 38.73 -4.92 -4.45
CA LEU A 4 37.81 -5.89 -5.07
C LEU A 4 37.13 -6.86 -4.05
N LYS A 5 37.71 -7.05 -2.87
CA LYS A 5 37.14 -7.90 -1.82
C LYS A 5 36.01 -7.21 -1.05
N TYR A 6 36.01 -5.90 -0.95
CA TYR A 6 34.97 -5.16 -0.22
C TYR A 6 33.71 -4.93 -1.08
N THR A 7 33.86 -4.78 -2.39
CA THR A 7 32.70 -4.69 -3.31
C THR A 7 31.94 -6.01 -3.40
N LEU A 8 32.59 -7.15 -3.31
CA LEU A 8 31.92 -8.45 -3.31
C LEU A 8 31.16 -8.72 -2.02
N LEU A 9 31.66 -8.23 -0.88
CA LEU A 9 30.98 -8.36 0.43
C LEU A 9 29.74 -7.49 0.55
N LEU A 10 29.72 -6.30 -0.08
CA LEU A 10 28.57 -5.40 -0.10
C LEU A 10 27.43 -5.95 -0.98
N VAL A 11 27.75 -6.58 -2.12
CA VAL A 11 26.76 -7.19 -3.02
C VAL A 11 26.11 -8.43 -2.37
N VAL A 12 26.89 -9.23 -1.62
CA VAL A 12 26.35 -10.39 -0.90
C VAL A 12 25.47 -9.99 0.27
N ALA A 13 25.77 -8.86 0.94
CA ALA A 13 24.94 -8.33 2.03
C ALA A 13 23.58 -7.79 1.54
N THR A 14 23.53 -7.18 0.36
CA THR A 14 22.27 -6.69 -0.24
C THR A 14 21.37 -7.85 -0.70
N ILE A 15 21.93 -8.91 -1.29
CA ILE A 15 21.15 -10.10 -1.71
C ILE A 15 20.59 -10.87 -0.49
N ALA A 16 21.31 -10.88 0.64
CA ALA A 16 20.81 -11.52 1.87
C ALA A 16 19.67 -10.72 2.54
N MET A 17 19.58 -9.41 2.34
CA MET A 17 18.48 -8.59 2.88
C MET A 17 17.18 -8.76 2.11
N GLU A 18 17.22 -8.99 0.81
CA GLU A 18 16.00 -9.25 0.01
C GLU A 18 15.33 -10.59 0.36
N ALA A 19 16.09 -11.61 0.72
CA ALA A 19 15.54 -12.92 1.10
C ALA A 19 14.89 -12.92 2.50
N THR A 20 15.23 -11.98 3.39
CA THR A 20 14.69 -11.91 4.76
C THR A 20 13.45 -11.02 4.90
N ALA A 21 13.14 -10.16 3.91
CA ALA A 21 11.95 -9.31 3.94
C ALA A 21 10.66 -10.08 3.60
N GLN A 22 10.76 -11.23 2.95
CA GLN A 22 9.61 -11.96 2.40
C GLN A 22 8.88 -12.87 3.40
N ASN A 23 9.34 -13.02 4.66
CA ASN A 23 8.81 -14.02 5.61
C ASN A 23 8.48 -13.51 7.01
N LYS A 24 7.93 -12.32 7.16
CA LYS A 24 7.58 -11.80 8.51
C LYS A 24 6.12 -11.96 8.93
N PHE A 25 5.22 -12.38 8.04
CA PHE A 25 3.80 -12.51 8.38
C PHE A 25 3.27 -13.88 7.94
N GLU A 26 2.59 -14.55 8.85
CA GLU A 26 1.83 -15.75 8.52
C GLU A 26 0.72 -15.38 7.54
N VAL A 27 0.65 -16.10 6.41
CA VAL A 27 -0.42 -15.90 5.41
C VAL A 27 -1.75 -16.35 6.03
N ARG A 28 -2.71 -15.44 6.07
CA ARG A 28 -4.03 -15.69 6.63
C ARG A 28 -5.11 -15.07 5.74
N LYS A 29 -6.02 -15.90 5.23
CA LYS A 29 -7.17 -15.42 4.45
C LYS A 29 -7.96 -14.35 5.21
N VAL A 30 -8.57 -13.45 4.46
CA VAL A 30 -9.41 -12.39 5.04
C VAL A 30 -10.80 -12.96 5.32
N ASP A 31 -11.18 -12.96 6.59
CA ASP A 31 -12.53 -13.27 7.04
C ASP A 31 -13.33 -11.96 7.15
N PHE A 32 -13.99 -11.58 6.05
CA PHE A 32 -14.74 -10.33 5.99
C PHE A 32 -15.93 -10.29 6.96
N ASP A 33 -16.54 -11.41 7.30
CA ASP A 33 -17.63 -11.44 8.28
C ASP A 33 -17.11 -11.11 9.67
N ASN A 34 -15.97 -11.69 10.04
CA ASN A 34 -15.30 -11.35 11.30
C ASN A 34 -14.81 -9.91 11.32
N VAL A 35 -14.19 -9.42 10.24
CA VAL A 35 -13.75 -8.01 10.10
C VAL A 35 -14.94 -7.07 10.29
N LYS A 36 -16.07 -7.34 9.60
CA LYS A 36 -17.30 -6.56 9.72
C LYS A 36 -17.79 -6.53 11.17
N ARG A 37 -17.88 -7.71 11.79
CA ARG A 37 -18.35 -7.87 13.17
C ARG A 37 -17.51 -7.09 14.18
N ILE A 38 -16.20 -7.07 13.99
CA ILE A 38 -15.26 -6.37 14.88
C ILE A 38 -15.29 -4.86 14.60
N THR A 39 -15.17 -4.45 13.35
CA THR A 39 -14.99 -3.03 13.00
C THR A 39 -16.26 -2.20 13.16
N LEU A 40 -17.45 -2.81 13.07
CA LEU A 40 -18.72 -2.13 13.29
C LEU A 40 -19.24 -2.19 14.74
N ASN A 41 -18.61 -2.94 15.63
CA ASN A 41 -19.04 -3.05 17.02
C ASN A 41 -18.37 -1.99 17.91
N PRO A 42 -19.11 -1.01 18.47
CA PRO A 42 -18.54 0.04 19.33
C PRO A 42 -17.85 -0.46 20.60
N LYS A 43 -18.15 -1.70 21.04
CA LYS A 43 -17.53 -2.34 22.21
C LYS A 43 -16.30 -3.15 21.85
N ALA A 44 -16.00 -3.34 20.57
CA ALA A 44 -14.83 -4.10 20.14
C ALA A 44 -13.55 -3.27 20.27
N ARG A 45 -12.44 -3.95 20.56
CA ARG A 45 -11.10 -3.33 20.64
C ARG A 45 -10.73 -2.59 19.36
N PHE A 46 -11.10 -3.17 18.19
CA PHE A 46 -10.77 -2.64 16.88
C PHE A 46 -12.01 -2.03 16.19
N TYR A 47 -12.85 -1.32 16.97
CA TYR A 47 -13.92 -0.51 16.42
C TYR A 47 -13.37 0.53 15.44
N TYR A 48 -13.93 0.59 14.22
CA TYR A 48 -13.35 1.34 13.11
C TYR A 48 -13.07 2.82 13.42
N PRO A 49 -13.98 3.59 14.00
CA PRO A 49 -13.70 4.98 14.36
C PRO A 49 -12.51 5.15 15.32
N ASN A 50 -12.28 4.20 16.23
CA ASN A 50 -11.13 4.24 17.13
C ASN A 50 -9.83 3.92 16.38
N LEU A 51 -9.85 2.94 15.46
CA LEU A 51 -8.71 2.63 14.59
C LEU A 51 -8.33 3.85 13.73
N MET A 52 -9.32 4.50 13.11
CA MET A 52 -9.10 5.71 12.31
C MET A 52 -8.56 6.86 13.13
N LYS A 53 -9.07 7.08 14.34
CA LYS A 53 -8.53 8.10 15.26
C LYS A 53 -7.05 7.85 15.56
N SER A 54 -6.68 6.62 15.92
CA SER A 54 -5.28 6.26 16.17
C SER A 54 -4.41 6.39 14.91
N PHE A 55 -4.94 5.99 13.75
CA PHE A 55 -4.23 6.13 12.48
C PHE A 55 -3.99 7.61 12.12
N HIS A 56 -4.98 8.49 12.27
CA HIS A 56 -4.83 9.93 12.02
C HIS A 56 -3.87 10.61 13.01
N SER A 57 -3.86 10.19 14.27
CA SER A 57 -2.92 10.71 15.28
C SER A 57 -1.48 10.18 15.13
N ASN A 58 -1.21 9.38 14.08
CA ASN A 58 0.09 8.74 13.85
C ASN A 58 0.54 7.83 15.00
N ASP A 59 -0.39 7.12 15.62
CA ASP A 59 -0.11 6.18 16.71
C ASP A 59 0.68 4.98 16.17
N THR A 60 1.96 4.92 16.52
CA THR A 60 2.86 3.82 16.12
C THR A 60 2.76 2.60 17.02
N THR A 61 1.90 2.62 18.04
CA THR A 61 1.67 1.47 18.94
C THR A 61 0.62 0.51 18.40
N LEU A 62 -0.11 0.88 17.34
CA LEU A 62 -1.04 -0.01 16.65
C LEU A 62 -0.30 -1.28 16.19
N ASN A 63 -0.80 -2.43 16.64
CA ASN A 63 -0.25 -3.71 16.23
C ASN A 63 -0.67 -4.10 14.80
N PHE A 64 -0.12 -5.20 14.30
CA PHE A 64 -0.39 -5.68 12.94
C PHE A 64 -1.86 -6.02 12.70
N GLU A 65 -2.54 -6.64 13.68
CA GLU A 65 -3.97 -6.97 13.57
C GLU A 65 -4.84 -5.70 13.43
N ALA A 66 -4.50 -4.64 14.18
CA ALA A 66 -5.19 -3.36 14.06
C ALA A 66 -5.06 -2.77 12.63
N TYR A 67 -3.89 -2.91 11.99
CA TYR A 67 -3.72 -2.46 10.60
C TYR A 67 -4.48 -3.34 9.60
N ARG A 68 -4.59 -4.65 9.84
CA ARG A 68 -5.44 -5.52 9.01
C ARG A 68 -6.91 -5.11 9.11
N ASP A 69 -7.42 -4.95 10.33
CA ASP A 69 -8.82 -4.55 10.56
C ASP A 69 -9.08 -3.11 10.09
N LEU A 70 -8.10 -2.21 10.17
CA LEU A 70 -8.17 -0.86 9.62
C LEU A 70 -8.31 -0.90 8.09
N TYR A 71 -7.47 -1.66 7.40
CA TYR A 71 -7.48 -1.75 5.95
C TYR A 71 -8.75 -2.45 5.46
N TYR A 72 -8.99 -3.70 5.89
CA TYR A 72 -10.13 -4.48 5.43
C TYR A 72 -11.48 -4.01 5.97
N GLY A 73 -11.50 -3.35 7.12
CA GLY A 73 -12.70 -2.77 7.72
C GLY A 73 -13.22 -1.55 6.96
N TYR A 74 -12.37 -0.91 6.12
CA TYR A 74 -12.79 0.26 5.36
C TYR A 74 -13.89 -0.05 4.36
N VAL A 75 -13.92 -1.26 3.79
CA VAL A 75 -14.96 -1.68 2.83
C VAL A 75 -16.39 -1.62 3.41
N PHE A 76 -16.53 -1.62 4.73
CA PHE A 76 -17.82 -1.54 5.42
C PHE A 76 -18.19 -0.11 5.83
N GLN A 77 -17.33 0.88 5.56
CA GLN A 77 -17.62 2.26 5.89
C GLN A 77 -18.49 2.90 4.81
N GLU A 78 -19.31 3.86 5.22
CA GLU A 78 -20.25 4.53 4.32
C GLU A 78 -19.52 5.29 3.19
N ASP A 79 -18.39 5.90 3.53
CA ASP A 79 -17.55 6.70 2.62
C ASP A 79 -16.64 5.86 1.73
N TYR A 80 -16.59 4.52 1.87
CA TYR A 80 -15.76 3.68 1.02
C TYR A 80 -16.19 3.78 -0.44
N ASN A 81 -15.23 4.12 -1.30
CA ASN A 81 -15.34 4.14 -2.75
C ASN A 81 -14.03 3.62 -3.36
N PRO A 82 -14.04 2.45 -4.04
CA PRO A 82 -12.81 1.85 -4.61
C PRO A 82 -12.20 2.69 -5.74
N PHE A 83 -12.99 3.57 -6.36
CA PHE A 83 -12.54 4.44 -7.46
C PHE A 83 -12.32 5.90 -7.02
N ARG A 84 -12.23 6.12 -5.70
CA ARG A 84 -12.01 7.46 -5.15
C ARG A 84 -10.69 8.03 -5.64
N LYS A 85 -10.74 9.26 -6.13
CA LYS A 85 -9.57 10.08 -6.47
C LYS A 85 -9.72 11.45 -5.85
N SER A 86 -8.63 11.99 -5.32
CA SER A 86 -8.61 13.36 -4.83
C SER A 86 -8.31 14.33 -5.97
N GLU A 87 -8.94 15.50 -5.95
CA GLU A 87 -8.60 16.59 -6.89
C GLU A 87 -7.15 17.11 -6.71
N PHE A 88 -6.54 16.83 -5.56
CA PHE A 88 -5.18 17.26 -5.25
C PHE A 88 -4.10 16.31 -5.77
N SER A 89 -4.43 15.05 -6.08
CA SER A 89 -3.47 14.01 -6.48
C SER A 89 -2.63 14.43 -7.68
N ASN A 90 -3.24 14.95 -8.74
CA ASN A 90 -2.54 15.39 -9.95
C ASN A 90 -1.53 16.52 -9.67
N LYS A 91 -1.81 17.42 -8.69
CA LYS A 91 -0.88 18.50 -8.32
C LYS A 91 0.38 17.95 -7.66
N VAL A 92 0.24 16.90 -6.87
CA VAL A 92 1.37 16.22 -6.22
C VAL A 92 2.22 15.50 -7.25
N GLU A 93 1.59 14.72 -8.13
CA GLU A 93 2.26 13.96 -9.18
C GLU A 93 3.09 14.86 -10.11
N GLN A 94 2.51 15.95 -10.60
CA GLN A 94 3.20 16.91 -11.46
C GLN A 94 4.46 17.49 -10.80
N LEU A 95 4.41 17.75 -9.50
CA LEU A 95 5.56 18.21 -8.73
C LEU A 95 6.58 17.08 -8.53
N TYR A 96 6.12 15.92 -8.09
CA TYR A 96 6.99 14.79 -7.75
C TYR A 96 7.86 14.34 -8.94
N TYR A 97 7.29 14.25 -10.13
CA TYR A 97 8.01 13.83 -11.33
C TYR A 97 8.92 14.93 -11.94
N LYS A 98 8.87 16.14 -11.45
CA LYS A 98 9.70 17.26 -11.93
C LYS A 98 11.15 17.20 -11.46
N GLN A 99 11.51 16.31 -10.55
CA GLN A 99 12.81 16.23 -9.87
C GLN A 99 14.03 16.76 -10.67
N PRO A 100 15.01 17.41 -10.00
CA PRO A 100 15.12 17.57 -8.53
C PRO A 100 14.20 18.65 -7.97
N LEU A 101 13.67 18.43 -6.75
CA LEU A 101 12.72 19.33 -6.12
C LEU A 101 13.40 20.43 -5.32
N THR A 102 12.89 21.65 -5.44
CA THR A 102 13.19 22.74 -4.54
C THR A 102 12.48 22.57 -3.19
N ARG A 103 12.91 23.29 -2.16
CA ARG A 103 12.25 23.28 -0.86
C ARG A 103 10.78 23.72 -0.93
N ALA A 104 10.48 24.73 -1.75
CA ALA A 104 9.11 25.23 -1.94
C ALA A 104 8.21 24.18 -2.62
N GLU A 105 8.74 23.42 -3.58
CA GLU A 105 8.02 22.32 -4.21
C GLU A 105 7.78 21.18 -3.23
N CYS A 106 8.74 20.84 -2.36
CA CYS A 106 8.52 19.90 -1.27
C CYS A 106 7.47 20.40 -0.27
N ASP A 107 7.38 21.70 0.03
CA ASP A 107 6.33 22.27 0.88
C ASP A 107 4.96 22.14 0.21
N SER A 108 4.90 22.32 -1.11
CA SER A 108 3.67 22.14 -1.91
C SER A 108 3.23 20.67 -1.94
N ILE A 109 4.17 19.72 -2.15
CA ILE A 109 3.87 18.28 -2.08
C ILE A 109 3.35 17.91 -0.67
N GLU A 110 4.01 18.36 0.41
CA GLU A 110 3.59 18.10 1.78
C GLU A 110 2.14 18.58 1.99
N LYS A 111 1.79 19.79 1.53
CA LYS A 111 0.45 20.36 1.64
C LYS A 111 -0.59 19.59 0.84
N TYR A 112 -0.35 19.36 -0.45
CA TYR A 112 -1.34 18.76 -1.34
C TYR A 112 -1.49 17.26 -1.12
N ALA A 113 -0.41 16.53 -0.76
CA ALA A 113 -0.50 15.13 -0.37
C ALA A 113 -1.32 14.96 0.93
N GLU A 114 -1.19 15.87 1.89
CA GLU A 114 -2.04 15.85 3.10
C GLU A 114 -3.51 16.07 2.77
N LEU A 115 -3.85 17.02 1.89
CA LEU A 115 -5.22 17.23 1.42
C LEU A 115 -5.74 16.01 0.66
N SER A 116 -4.91 15.43 -0.24
CA SER A 116 -5.27 14.22 -0.98
C SER A 116 -5.55 13.04 -0.06
N LEU A 117 -4.73 12.85 0.99
CA LEU A 117 -4.91 11.79 1.96
C LEU A 117 -6.09 12.00 2.91
N ASN A 118 -6.60 13.23 3.04
CA ASN A 118 -7.87 13.47 3.73
C ASN A 118 -9.07 13.03 2.90
N ASP A 119 -8.97 13.12 1.56
CA ASP A 119 -10.01 12.65 0.64
C ASP A 119 -9.93 11.12 0.43
N HIS A 120 -8.71 10.60 0.24
CA HIS A 120 -8.43 9.18 0.02
C HIS A 120 -7.31 8.70 0.95
N ILE A 121 -7.71 8.21 2.12
CA ILE A 121 -6.78 7.93 3.23
C ILE A 121 -5.77 6.81 2.96
N PHE A 122 -6.09 5.89 2.04
CA PHE A 122 -5.24 4.78 1.64
C PHE A 122 -4.65 4.93 0.23
N ASP A 123 -4.50 6.16 -0.25
CA ASP A 123 -3.74 6.44 -1.47
C ASP A 123 -2.23 6.24 -1.20
N PHE A 124 -1.69 5.09 -1.61
CA PHE A 124 -0.30 4.69 -1.32
C PHE A 124 0.71 5.57 -2.07
N ASP A 125 0.38 5.98 -3.30
CA ASP A 125 1.25 6.88 -4.06
C ASP A 125 1.38 8.24 -3.38
N GLN A 126 0.27 8.81 -2.89
CA GLN A 126 0.29 10.07 -2.14
C GLN A 126 1.02 9.93 -0.81
N MET A 127 0.92 8.78 -0.13
CA MET A 127 1.73 8.51 1.06
C MET A 127 3.22 8.50 0.72
N GLU A 128 3.63 7.86 -0.37
CA GLU A 128 5.02 7.79 -0.82
C GLU A 128 5.56 9.17 -1.19
N TYR A 129 4.81 9.96 -1.97
CA TYR A 129 5.21 11.32 -2.35
C TYR A 129 5.38 12.22 -1.13
N TYR A 130 4.51 12.10 -0.14
CA TYR A 130 4.64 12.82 1.12
C TYR A 130 5.91 12.43 1.88
N ILE A 131 6.16 11.12 1.99
CA ILE A 131 7.39 10.59 2.63
C ILE A 131 8.64 11.11 1.92
N TYR A 132 8.64 11.10 0.59
CA TYR A 132 9.74 11.64 -0.21
C TYR A 132 10.00 13.13 0.09
N ALA A 133 8.96 13.96 0.07
CA ALA A 133 9.08 15.39 0.36
C ALA A 133 9.63 15.65 1.78
N LEU A 134 9.19 14.87 2.77
CA LEU A 134 9.72 14.94 4.13
C LEU A 134 11.21 14.56 4.20
N LYS A 135 11.63 13.48 3.51
CA LYS A 135 13.03 13.04 3.42
C LYS A 135 13.89 14.11 2.74
N ALA A 136 13.43 14.69 1.62
CA ALA A 136 14.12 15.77 0.91
C ALA A 136 14.32 17.02 1.78
N LYS A 137 13.36 17.32 2.66
CA LYS A 137 13.42 18.39 3.68
C LYS A 137 14.19 18.01 4.95
N LYS A 138 14.79 16.80 5.00
CA LYS A 138 15.50 16.24 6.17
C LYS A 138 14.62 16.09 7.42
N LYS A 139 13.28 15.99 7.25
CA LYS A 139 12.33 15.72 8.33
C LYS A 139 12.22 14.21 8.61
N TYR A 140 13.33 13.54 8.89
CA TYR A 140 13.44 12.08 8.92
C TYR A 140 12.53 11.41 9.94
N ALA A 141 12.36 11.99 11.13
CA ALA A 141 11.46 11.42 12.14
C ALA A 141 9.99 11.37 11.66
N ARG A 142 9.51 12.45 11.05
CA ARG A 142 8.15 12.49 10.46
C ARG A 142 8.02 11.52 9.29
N ALA A 143 9.04 11.45 8.43
CA ALA A 143 9.08 10.50 7.31
C ALA A 143 9.03 9.05 7.80
N ALA A 144 9.77 8.71 8.86
CA ALA A 144 9.79 7.36 9.44
C ALA A 144 8.41 6.92 9.97
N VAL A 145 7.67 7.81 10.63
CA VAL A 145 6.31 7.51 11.11
C VAL A 145 5.35 7.24 9.94
N ARG A 146 5.42 8.04 8.87
CA ARG A 146 4.57 7.82 7.69
C ARG A 146 4.98 6.57 6.91
N GLN A 147 6.28 6.29 6.81
CA GLN A 147 6.78 5.05 6.22
C GLN A 147 6.28 3.83 6.98
N PHE A 148 6.37 3.86 8.32
CA PHE A 148 5.83 2.79 9.17
C PHE A 148 4.34 2.50 8.87
N ARG A 149 3.51 3.54 8.73
CA ARG A 149 2.09 3.38 8.40
C ARG A 149 1.89 2.72 7.04
N LEU A 150 2.58 3.20 6.01
CA LEU A 150 2.52 2.62 4.66
C LEU A 150 2.99 1.17 4.65
N ASP A 151 4.12 0.87 5.29
CA ASP A 151 4.66 -0.49 5.38
C ASP A 151 3.68 -1.45 6.07
N ARG A 152 2.94 -0.99 7.10
CA ARG A 152 1.92 -1.79 7.79
C ARG A 152 0.70 -2.07 6.93
N LEU A 153 0.25 -1.12 6.13
CA LEU A 153 -0.86 -1.30 5.18
C LEU A 153 -0.46 -2.28 4.06
N ILE A 154 0.73 -2.13 3.49
CA ILE A 154 1.28 -3.08 2.51
C ILE A 154 1.37 -4.48 3.11
N ALA A 155 1.90 -4.61 4.34
CA ALA A 155 1.99 -5.87 5.04
C ALA A 155 0.60 -6.49 5.30
N ALA A 156 -0.43 -5.70 5.59
CA ALA A 156 -1.80 -6.19 5.73
C ALA A 156 -2.29 -6.85 4.44
N ILE A 157 -2.05 -6.23 3.27
CA ILE A 157 -2.37 -6.81 1.96
C ILE A 157 -1.57 -8.09 1.72
N MET A 158 -0.24 -8.04 1.86
CA MET A 158 0.64 -9.18 1.58
C MET A 158 0.38 -10.38 2.50
N SER A 159 -0.15 -10.15 3.69
CA SER A 159 -0.53 -11.22 4.63
C SER A 159 -1.81 -11.96 4.24
N SER A 160 -2.58 -11.49 3.27
CA SER A 160 -3.84 -12.11 2.83
C SER A 160 -3.63 -13.29 1.90
N GLY A 161 -2.47 -13.40 1.27
CA GLY A 161 -2.14 -14.42 0.29
C GLY A 161 -0.64 -14.45 -0.05
N LYS A 162 -0.30 -15.08 -1.17
CA LYS A 162 1.06 -15.15 -1.72
C LYS A 162 1.21 -14.42 -3.07
N GLY A 163 0.13 -13.82 -3.56
CA GLY A 163 0.09 -13.23 -4.90
C GLY A 163 0.19 -14.26 -6.02
N THR A 164 -0.15 -15.52 -5.74
CA THR A 164 -0.25 -16.60 -6.73
C THR A 164 -1.71 -16.84 -7.10
N LYS A 165 -1.94 -17.60 -8.15
CA LYS A 165 -3.30 -17.91 -8.61
C LYS A 165 -4.13 -18.65 -7.55
N GLU A 166 -3.47 -19.53 -6.76
CA GLU A 166 -4.10 -20.32 -5.70
C GLU A 166 -4.32 -19.51 -4.41
N GLU A 167 -3.45 -18.54 -4.15
CA GLU A 167 -3.47 -17.69 -2.97
C GLU A 167 -3.24 -16.22 -3.37
N PRO A 168 -4.21 -15.57 -4.07
CA PRO A 168 -4.10 -14.17 -4.49
C PRO A 168 -4.09 -13.24 -3.28
N TRP A 169 -3.49 -12.06 -3.46
CA TRP A 169 -3.59 -10.99 -2.47
C TRP A 169 -4.95 -10.29 -2.57
N VAL A 170 -5.56 -10.03 -1.43
CA VAL A 170 -6.85 -9.32 -1.36
C VAL A 170 -6.60 -7.82 -1.32
N VAL A 171 -7.16 -7.08 -2.27
CA VAL A 171 -7.06 -5.61 -2.34
C VAL A 171 -8.43 -4.96 -2.32
N LEU A 172 -8.48 -3.70 -1.87
CA LEU A 172 -9.69 -2.89 -1.80
C LEU A 172 -9.69 -1.71 -2.76
N PHE A 173 -8.59 -1.50 -3.50
CA PHE A 173 -8.43 -0.43 -4.49
C PHE A 173 -7.61 -0.95 -5.67
N PRO A 174 -7.97 -0.63 -6.93
CA PRO A 174 -7.24 -1.09 -8.11
C PRO A 174 -5.78 -0.61 -8.12
N ASP A 175 -5.53 0.62 -7.67
CA ASP A 175 -4.18 1.22 -7.68
C ASP A 175 -3.21 0.48 -6.74
N HIS A 176 -3.72 -0.22 -5.71
CA HIS A 176 -2.89 -1.02 -4.80
C HIS A 176 -2.21 -2.21 -5.47
N GLU A 177 -2.82 -2.78 -6.51
CA GLU A 177 -2.24 -3.88 -7.28
C GLU A 177 -0.92 -3.44 -7.91
N TYR A 178 -0.95 -2.31 -8.61
CA TYR A 178 0.22 -1.73 -9.26
C TYR A 178 1.27 -1.29 -8.23
N TYR A 179 0.82 -0.67 -7.15
CA TYR A 179 1.73 -0.25 -6.08
C TYR A 179 2.48 -1.45 -5.47
N ILE A 180 1.78 -2.56 -5.16
CA ILE A 180 2.41 -3.79 -4.63
C ILE A 180 3.41 -4.36 -5.63
N VAL A 181 3.04 -4.48 -6.90
CA VAL A 181 3.92 -4.99 -7.97
C VAL A 181 5.19 -4.13 -8.08
N ASN A 182 5.03 -2.79 -8.08
CA ASN A 182 6.15 -1.85 -8.15
C ASN A 182 7.04 -1.94 -6.90
N SER A 183 6.46 -2.08 -5.71
CA SER A 183 7.21 -2.21 -4.45
C SER A 183 8.07 -3.47 -4.38
N LEU A 184 7.72 -4.50 -5.16
CA LEU A 184 8.50 -5.73 -5.33
C LEU A 184 9.58 -5.63 -6.42
N GLY A 185 9.78 -4.45 -7.01
CA GLY A 185 10.79 -4.20 -8.06
C GLY A 185 10.36 -4.66 -9.45
N TYR A 186 9.06 -4.78 -9.71
CA TYR A 186 8.52 -5.13 -11.01
C TYR A 186 7.76 -3.95 -11.62
N VAL A 187 7.64 -3.91 -12.95
CA VAL A 187 6.81 -2.97 -13.70
C VAL A 187 5.73 -3.74 -14.44
N ALA A 188 4.48 -3.40 -14.22
CA ALA A 188 3.34 -3.99 -14.89
C ALA A 188 3.42 -3.76 -16.41
N THR A 189 3.19 -4.83 -17.18
CA THR A 189 3.20 -4.79 -18.64
C THR A 189 1.86 -5.18 -19.25
N LYS A 190 1.04 -5.93 -18.52
CA LYS A 190 -0.28 -6.38 -18.95
C LYS A 190 -1.15 -6.66 -17.73
N GLN A 191 -2.45 -6.35 -17.82
CA GLN A 191 -3.49 -6.75 -16.88
C GLN A 191 -4.53 -7.60 -17.61
N LYS A 192 -5.11 -8.56 -16.91
CA LYS A 192 -6.24 -9.38 -17.31
C LYS A 192 -7.18 -9.61 -16.15
N ASP A 193 -8.44 -9.44 -16.38
CA ASP A 193 -9.50 -9.83 -15.48
C ASP A 193 -9.80 -11.32 -15.70
N LEU A 194 -9.84 -12.08 -14.63
CA LEU A 194 -10.11 -13.51 -14.67
C LEU A 194 -11.46 -13.81 -13.99
N PRO A 195 -12.11 -14.96 -14.32
CA PRO A 195 -13.34 -15.36 -13.66
C PRO A 195 -13.21 -15.41 -12.13
N GLY A 196 -14.26 -14.97 -11.43
CA GLY A 196 -14.29 -14.96 -9.97
C GLY A 196 -13.76 -13.67 -9.33
N ASP A 197 -13.71 -12.58 -10.10
CA ASP A 197 -13.18 -11.28 -9.67
C ASP A 197 -11.71 -11.39 -9.18
N ILE A 198 -10.88 -11.99 -10.01
CA ILE A 198 -9.43 -12.11 -9.82
C ILE A 198 -8.73 -11.31 -10.92
N ASP A 199 -7.84 -10.41 -10.53
CA ASP A 199 -6.98 -9.70 -11.47
C ASP A 199 -5.61 -10.38 -11.56
N CYS A 200 -5.08 -10.44 -12.79
CA CYS A 200 -3.76 -10.97 -13.08
C CYS A 200 -2.91 -9.89 -13.72
N ILE A 201 -1.85 -9.47 -13.04
CA ILE A 201 -0.86 -8.52 -13.56
C ILE A 201 0.39 -9.29 -13.99
N THR A 202 0.68 -9.26 -15.30
CA THR A 202 1.97 -9.68 -15.83
C THR A 202 2.95 -8.52 -15.71
N ALA A 203 4.10 -8.75 -15.09
CA ALA A 203 5.07 -7.69 -14.82
C ALA A 203 6.51 -8.16 -15.09
N LYS A 204 7.39 -7.22 -15.43
CA LYS A 204 8.82 -7.45 -15.65
C LYS A 204 9.62 -6.89 -14.48
N ARG A 205 10.55 -7.71 -13.97
CA ARG A 205 11.49 -7.25 -12.94
C ARG A 205 12.44 -6.22 -13.53
N GLN A 206 12.64 -5.12 -12.84
CA GLN A 206 13.49 -4.02 -13.31
C GLN A 206 14.97 -4.40 -13.40
N SER A 207 15.46 -5.29 -12.51
CA SER A 207 16.88 -5.63 -12.42
C SER A 207 17.37 -6.57 -13.52
N ASP A 208 16.52 -7.50 -13.99
CA ASP A 208 16.94 -8.58 -14.91
C ASP A 208 15.94 -8.85 -16.05
N GLY A 209 14.79 -8.16 -16.07
CA GLY A 209 13.76 -8.34 -17.08
C GLY A 209 12.93 -9.63 -16.94
N THR A 210 13.12 -10.40 -15.87
CA THR A 210 12.36 -11.64 -15.60
C THR A 210 10.86 -11.31 -15.53
N THR A 211 10.04 -12.06 -16.26
CA THR A 211 8.58 -11.90 -16.27
C THR A 211 7.95 -12.76 -15.18
N LYS A 212 7.00 -12.17 -14.44
CA LYS A 212 6.21 -12.85 -13.42
C LYS A 212 4.77 -12.39 -13.47
N GLU A 213 3.84 -13.28 -13.10
CA GLU A 213 2.44 -12.97 -12.90
C GLU A 213 2.13 -12.83 -11.41
N PHE A 214 1.33 -11.82 -11.08
CA PHE A 214 0.81 -11.54 -9.75
C PHE A 214 -0.71 -11.57 -9.80
N TYR A 215 -1.34 -12.16 -8.78
CA TYR A 215 -2.77 -12.36 -8.72
C TYR A 215 -3.37 -11.64 -7.52
N PHE A 216 -4.49 -10.95 -7.78
CA PHE A 216 -5.21 -10.16 -6.79
C PHE A 216 -6.68 -10.57 -6.74
N ASP A 217 -7.19 -10.77 -5.54
CA ASP A 217 -8.61 -10.99 -5.27
C ASP A 217 -9.28 -9.63 -5.07
N VAL A 218 -10.08 -9.23 -6.04
CA VAL A 218 -10.84 -7.97 -6.06
C VAL A 218 -12.32 -8.19 -5.79
N LYS A 219 -12.74 -9.40 -5.45
CA LYS A 219 -14.15 -9.79 -5.31
C LYS A 219 -14.89 -8.87 -4.36
N ARG A 220 -14.35 -8.62 -3.16
CA ARG A 220 -15.04 -7.77 -2.17
C ARG A 220 -15.15 -6.32 -2.63
N MET A 221 -14.12 -5.81 -3.28
CA MET A 221 -14.11 -4.49 -3.90
C MET A 221 -15.20 -4.38 -4.97
N MET A 222 -15.28 -5.36 -5.87
CA MET A 222 -16.24 -5.38 -6.98
C MET A 222 -17.68 -5.59 -6.52
N GLU A 223 -17.93 -6.39 -5.47
CA GLU A 223 -19.25 -6.52 -4.83
C GLU A 223 -19.80 -5.16 -4.38
N VAL A 224 -18.95 -4.35 -3.71
CA VAL A 224 -19.35 -3.02 -3.25
C VAL A 224 -19.47 -2.05 -4.41
N ALA A 225 -18.56 -2.10 -5.38
CA ALA A 225 -18.61 -1.26 -6.57
C ALA A 225 -19.93 -1.44 -7.34
N ARG A 226 -20.31 -2.68 -7.65
CA ARG A 226 -21.57 -2.99 -8.33
C ARG A 226 -22.82 -2.56 -7.55
N THR A 227 -22.75 -2.53 -6.22
CA THR A 227 -23.87 -2.12 -5.38
C THR A 227 -23.98 -0.60 -5.25
N LYS A 228 -22.86 0.10 -5.04
CA LYS A 228 -22.85 1.55 -4.81
C LYS A 228 -22.81 2.39 -6.10
N PHE A 229 -22.23 1.84 -7.16
CA PHE A 229 -21.99 2.52 -8.44
C PHE A 229 -22.45 1.63 -9.60
N PRO A 230 -23.76 1.32 -9.70
CA PRO A 230 -24.31 0.55 -10.82
C PRO A 230 -24.05 1.31 -12.13
N GLU A 231 -23.68 0.59 -13.20
CA GLU A 231 -23.51 1.14 -14.55
C GLU A 231 -24.83 1.67 -15.13
#